data_b511de7a7f1f28c6d95cd3bb8ffeba0d
#
_entry.id   b511de7a7f1f28c6d95cd3bb8ffeba0d
#
_cell.length_a   1.000
_cell.length_b   1.000
_cell.length_c   1.000
_cell.angle_alpha   90.00
_cell.angle_beta   90.00
_cell.angle_gamma   90.00
#
_symmetry.space_group_name_H-M   'P 1'
#
loop_
_entity.id
_entity.type
_entity.pdbx_description
1 polymer ?
#
loop_
_entity_poly.entity_id
_entity_poly.type
_entity_poly.pdbx_seq_one_letter_code
_entity_poly.pdbx_strand_id
1 'polypeptide(L)'
;MAENFEVLQGPEAYRRTLLSLIAGARQRILLAALYLQDDDAGREVLEALHAAKAAHPELDVAVFVDWHRAQRGLIGKARSAGNAAMYRAMAERFGPGVQIYGVPVQRREFMGVLHLKGFIIDNAVLYSGASLNDVYLQRHDRYRLDRYHLIRSRALADCLAGVLDRTLRQSPAVHPLNTPSTPKTAEIRQDIIAFRRELARTRYRFTGDRIRQGEIGVTPLFGLGIRDNELNRTIVELIRQAKNRLVLFTPYFNPPGPVRRALDARLRDGCQVMIVLGDKPANDFYIPPDEPFKAIGALPYLYEANLRRFCKARQKFIDAGQLDVRLWRHDDNTFHLKGLLVDDRYALLTGNNINPRAWRLDLENGLLIHDPNTLLVEQHRAELERILEHTRRLSSHEALDPVETYPAPAQRLIKRLARVRADRLVNQVL
;
A
#
# COMPACT_ATOMS: atom_id res chain seq x y z
N MET A 1 9.11 6.45 -22.06
CA MET A 1 8.62 5.63 -23.19
C MET A 1 8.00 4.37 -22.61
N ALA A 2 7.08 3.72 -23.31
CA ALA A 2 6.35 2.54 -22.81
C ALA A 2 7.27 1.35 -22.50
N GLU A 3 8.35 1.18 -23.25
CA GLU A 3 9.39 0.15 -23.04
C GLU A 3 10.10 0.23 -21.67
N ASN A 4 10.05 1.39 -21.02
CA ASN A 4 10.60 1.61 -19.69
C ASN A 4 9.59 1.33 -18.57
N PHE A 5 8.37 0.94 -18.91
CA PHE A 5 7.29 0.64 -17.97
C PHE A 5 6.82 -0.80 -18.18
N GLU A 6 6.88 -1.61 -17.14
CA GLU A 6 6.53 -3.02 -17.18
C GLU A 6 5.57 -3.35 -16.04
N VAL A 7 4.47 -4.02 -16.36
CA VAL A 7 3.54 -4.61 -15.38
C VAL A 7 3.94 -6.05 -15.14
N LEU A 8 4.42 -6.36 -13.94
CA LEU A 8 4.87 -7.71 -13.59
C LEU A 8 3.68 -8.63 -13.27
N GLN A 9 3.84 -9.90 -13.63
CA GLN A 9 2.78 -10.91 -13.52
C GLN A 9 2.80 -11.62 -12.17
N GLY A 10 2.27 -10.95 -11.13
CA GLY A 10 2.09 -11.54 -9.83
C GLY A 10 3.27 -11.41 -8.87
N PRO A 11 3.09 -11.88 -7.63
CA PRO A 11 4.06 -11.68 -6.56
C PRO A 11 5.35 -12.48 -6.74
N GLU A 12 5.32 -13.64 -7.38
CA GLU A 12 6.51 -14.42 -7.66
C GLU A 12 7.42 -13.71 -8.68
N ALA A 13 6.85 -13.18 -9.78
CA ALA A 13 7.59 -12.37 -10.74
C ALA A 13 8.18 -11.11 -10.08
N TYR A 14 7.42 -10.49 -9.19
CA TYR A 14 7.90 -9.34 -8.40
C TYR A 14 9.10 -9.71 -7.52
N ARG A 15 9.05 -10.84 -6.79
CA ARG A 15 10.17 -11.33 -5.98
C ARG A 15 11.40 -11.61 -6.83
N ARG A 16 11.26 -12.34 -7.94
CA ARG A 16 12.38 -12.65 -8.85
C ARG A 16 13.01 -11.37 -9.40
N THR A 17 12.19 -10.42 -9.83
CA THR A 17 12.66 -9.12 -10.32
C THR A 17 13.40 -8.34 -9.22
N LEU A 18 12.88 -8.30 -7.99
CA LEU A 18 13.55 -7.66 -6.86
C LEU A 18 14.93 -8.25 -6.61
N LEU A 19 15.04 -9.57 -6.49
CA LEU A 19 16.31 -10.25 -6.23
C LEU A 19 17.31 -10.07 -7.38
N SER A 20 16.85 -10.11 -8.63
CA SER A 20 17.68 -9.86 -9.82
C SER A 20 18.21 -8.42 -9.84
N LEU A 21 17.38 -7.44 -9.53
CA LEU A 21 17.80 -6.03 -9.46
C LEU A 21 18.81 -5.80 -8.32
N ILE A 22 18.60 -6.42 -7.15
CA ILE A 22 19.56 -6.34 -6.03
C ILE A 22 20.91 -6.91 -6.44
N ALA A 23 20.95 -8.10 -7.05
CA ALA A 23 22.20 -8.74 -7.48
C ALA A 23 22.93 -7.93 -8.57
N GLY A 24 22.18 -7.22 -9.43
CA GLY A 24 22.71 -6.38 -10.48
C GLY A 24 23.14 -4.97 -10.07
N ALA A 25 22.81 -4.53 -8.86
CA ALA A 25 23.00 -3.15 -8.39
C ALA A 25 24.48 -2.74 -8.32
N ARG A 26 24.75 -1.46 -8.66
CA ARG A 26 26.11 -0.90 -8.69
C ARG A 26 26.27 0.43 -7.95
N GLN A 27 25.20 1.19 -7.77
CA GLN A 27 25.26 2.53 -7.20
C GLN A 27 24.47 2.61 -5.86
N ARG A 28 23.21 2.18 -5.86
CA ARG A 28 22.34 2.30 -4.71
C ARG A 28 21.23 1.26 -4.70
N ILE A 29 20.85 0.84 -3.49
CA ILE A 29 19.62 0.09 -3.19
C ILE A 29 18.94 0.79 -2.02
N LEU A 30 17.79 1.44 -2.27
CA LEU A 30 17.00 2.13 -1.26
C LEU A 30 15.58 1.53 -1.25
N LEU A 31 15.25 0.79 -0.21
CA LEU A 31 13.97 0.11 -0.09
C LEU A 31 13.10 0.80 0.97
N ALA A 32 11.87 1.19 0.61
CA ALA A 32 10.88 1.71 1.56
C ALA A 32 9.69 0.78 1.68
N ALA A 33 9.41 0.26 2.88
CA ALA A 33 8.31 -0.65 3.15
C ALA A 33 7.77 -0.46 4.57
N LEU A 34 6.53 -0.88 4.84
CA LEU A 34 6.00 -0.90 6.20
C LEU A 34 6.85 -1.79 7.12
N TYR A 35 7.33 -2.91 6.60
CA TYR A 35 8.22 -3.84 7.30
C TYR A 35 9.04 -4.71 6.33
N LEU A 36 10.17 -5.14 6.81
CA LEU A 36 10.95 -6.28 6.35
C LEU A 36 10.81 -7.35 7.45
N GLN A 37 10.01 -8.38 7.17
CA GLN A 37 9.56 -9.35 8.18
C GLN A 37 10.66 -10.37 8.49
N ASP A 38 10.72 -10.83 9.73
CA ASP A 38 11.53 -11.98 10.13
C ASP A 38 10.79 -13.29 9.74
N ASP A 39 10.89 -13.62 8.46
CA ASP A 39 10.40 -14.83 7.81
C ASP A 39 11.34 -15.20 6.65
N ASP A 40 11.02 -16.27 5.89
CA ASP A 40 11.92 -16.79 4.87
C ASP A 40 12.19 -15.77 3.75
N ALA A 41 11.15 -15.08 3.26
CA ALA A 41 11.31 -14.07 2.23
C ALA A 41 12.06 -12.83 2.72
N GLY A 42 11.79 -12.38 3.94
CA GLY A 42 12.49 -11.24 4.52
C GLY A 42 13.97 -11.52 4.74
N ARG A 43 14.31 -12.72 5.19
CA ARG A 43 15.71 -13.17 5.33
C ARG A 43 16.40 -13.29 3.98
N GLU A 44 15.73 -13.89 2.97
CA GLU A 44 16.25 -14.00 1.60
C GLU A 44 16.60 -12.62 1.00
N VAL A 45 15.71 -11.63 1.16
CA VAL A 45 15.96 -10.26 0.71
C VAL A 45 17.14 -9.65 1.46
N LEU A 46 17.21 -9.80 2.79
CA LEU A 46 18.27 -9.21 3.59
C LEU A 46 19.63 -9.86 3.29
N GLU A 47 19.69 -11.17 3.08
CA GLU A 47 20.90 -11.88 2.64
C GLU A 47 21.35 -11.41 1.25
N ALA A 48 20.42 -11.21 0.31
CA ALA A 48 20.73 -10.67 -1.02
C ALA A 48 21.31 -9.25 -0.94
N LEU A 49 20.78 -8.38 -0.05
CA LEU A 49 21.32 -7.04 0.18
C LEU A 49 22.76 -7.08 0.73
N HIS A 50 23.04 -7.96 1.69
CA HIS A 50 24.39 -8.15 2.23
C HIS A 50 25.35 -8.73 1.17
N ALA A 51 24.91 -9.68 0.37
CA ALA A 51 25.70 -10.25 -0.72
C ALA A 51 26.05 -9.18 -1.79
N ALA A 52 25.09 -8.36 -2.18
CA ALA A 52 25.32 -7.25 -3.11
C ALA A 52 26.31 -6.22 -2.55
N LYS A 53 26.18 -5.87 -1.25
CA LYS A 53 27.11 -4.96 -0.58
C LYS A 53 28.52 -5.54 -0.47
N ALA A 54 28.66 -6.84 -0.20
CA ALA A 54 29.96 -7.51 -0.14
C ALA A 54 30.62 -7.57 -1.52
N ALA A 55 29.85 -7.81 -2.60
CA ALA A 55 30.35 -7.79 -3.97
C ALA A 55 30.75 -6.39 -4.46
N HIS A 56 30.09 -5.35 -3.95
CA HIS A 56 30.30 -3.95 -4.31
C HIS A 56 30.37 -3.08 -3.06
N PRO A 57 31.54 -2.94 -2.43
CA PRO A 57 31.71 -2.20 -1.16
C PRO A 57 31.25 -0.74 -1.22
N GLU A 58 31.30 -0.09 -2.37
CA GLU A 58 30.85 1.31 -2.56
C GLU A 58 29.32 1.44 -2.73
N LEU A 59 28.58 0.31 -2.85
CA LEU A 59 27.15 0.32 -3.05
C LEU A 59 26.45 0.93 -1.81
N ASP A 60 25.63 1.97 -2.00
CA ASP A 60 24.77 2.51 -0.93
C ASP A 60 23.55 1.63 -0.74
N VAL A 61 23.42 0.98 0.43
CA VAL A 61 22.32 0.07 0.72
C VAL A 61 21.58 0.51 1.97
N ALA A 62 20.32 0.91 1.82
CA ALA A 62 19.46 1.31 2.93
C ALA A 62 18.04 0.77 2.79
N VAL A 63 17.47 0.34 3.92
CA VAL A 63 16.08 -0.08 4.04
C VAL A 63 15.39 0.83 5.07
N PHE A 64 14.23 1.37 4.70
CA PHE A 64 13.41 2.23 5.57
C PHE A 64 12.14 1.48 5.94
N VAL A 65 11.97 1.21 7.23
CA VAL A 65 10.81 0.48 7.78
C VAL A 65 10.13 1.29 8.88
N ASP A 66 8.87 0.99 9.17
CA ASP A 66 8.19 1.63 10.30
C ASP A 66 8.85 1.29 11.63
N TRP A 67 9.13 2.32 12.42
CA TRP A 67 9.80 2.23 13.71
C TRP A 67 9.13 1.29 14.70
N HIS A 68 7.81 1.44 14.85
CA HIS A 68 7.06 0.65 15.83
C HIS A 68 6.85 -0.77 15.35
N ARG A 69 6.55 -0.93 14.06
CA ARG A 69 6.28 -2.22 13.46
C ARG A 69 7.51 -3.13 13.46
N ALA A 70 8.69 -2.56 13.29
CA ALA A 70 9.96 -3.30 13.32
C ALA A 70 10.35 -3.81 14.72
N GLN A 71 9.94 -3.12 15.77
CA GLN A 71 10.37 -3.37 17.16
C GLN A 71 9.34 -4.15 18.01
N ARG A 72 8.24 -4.59 17.42
CA ARG A 72 7.25 -5.43 18.09
C ARG A 72 7.01 -6.75 17.34
N GLY A 73 6.62 -7.76 18.08
CA GLY A 73 6.13 -9.02 17.52
C GLY A 73 4.82 -8.87 16.74
N LEU A 74 4.38 -9.95 16.10
CA LEU A 74 3.11 -10.01 15.39
C LEU A 74 1.93 -9.81 16.36
N ILE A 75 0.90 -9.08 15.91
CA ILE A 75 -0.33 -8.89 16.69
C ILE A 75 -0.98 -10.24 16.95
N GLY A 76 -1.27 -10.53 18.22
CA GLY A 76 -1.91 -11.79 18.63
C GLY A 76 -0.96 -12.98 18.81
N LYS A 77 0.36 -12.80 18.66
CA LYS A 77 1.40 -13.79 19.02
C LYS A 77 2.14 -13.39 20.30
N ALA A 78 2.96 -14.29 20.82
CA ALA A 78 3.79 -14.04 22.00
C ALA A 78 4.69 -12.79 21.78
N ARG A 79 5.01 -12.09 22.87
CA ARG A 79 5.93 -10.94 22.82
C ARG A 79 7.30 -11.38 22.29
N SER A 80 7.82 -10.64 21.33
CA SER A 80 9.15 -10.81 20.77
C SER A 80 9.82 -9.45 20.58
N ALA A 81 11.13 -9.46 20.32
CA ALA A 81 11.90 -8.25 19.97
C ALA A 81 11.56 -7.73 18.56
N GLY A 82 10.60 -8.32 17.88
CA GLY A 82 10.19 -7.96 16.53
C GLY A 82 11.27 -8.24 15.48
N ASN A 83 11.07 -7.68 14.30
CA ASN A 83 11.97 -7.85 13.17
C ASN A 83 13.38 -7.27 13.43
N ALA A 84 13.50 -6.28 14.30
CA ALA A 84 14.78 -5.66 14.65
C ALA A 84 15.80 -6.64 15.25
N ALA A 85 15.35 -7.76 15.83
CA ALA A 85 16.24 -8.83 16.29
C ALA A 85 16.97 -9.49 15.12
N MET A 86 16.24 -9.83 14.05
CA MET A 86 16.81 -10.36 12.81
C MET A 86 17.80 -9.35 12.17
N TYR A 87 17.46 -8.07 12.14
CA TYR A 87 18.32 -7.05 11.54
C TYR A 87 19.67 -6.98 12.25
N ARG A 88 19.69 -7.05 13.60
CA ARG A 88 20.92 -7.07 14.37
C ARG A 88 21.73 -8.35 14.13
N ALA A 89 21.08 -9.51 14.20
CA ALA A 89 21.74 -10.79 13.96
C ALA A 89 22.41 -10.87 12.56
N MET A 90 21.75 -10.32 11.54
CA MET A 90 22.30 -10.25 10.18
C MET A 90 23.48 -9.26 10.10
N ALA A 91 23.40 -8.11 10.76
CA ALA A 91 24.51 -7.17 10.82
C ALA A 91 25.73 -7.72 11.59
N GLU A 92 25.50 -8.51 12.64
CA GLU A 92 26.57 -9.22 13.36
C GLU A 92 27.24 -10.29 12.47
N ARG A 93 26.43 -11.02 11.67
CA ARG A 93 26.92 -12.08 10.78
C ARG A 93 27.66 -11.55 9.56
N PHE A 94 27.14 -10.52 8.90
CA PHE A 94 27.62 -10.04 7.59
C PHE A 94 28.37 -8.70 7.64
N GLY A 95 28.37 -8.03 8.80
CA GLY A 95 28.95 -6.70 8.97
C GLY A 95 27.98 -5.54 8.74
N PRO A 96 28.39 -4.29 9.02
CA PRO A 96 27.52 -3.12 9.10
C PRO A 96 27.20 -2.45 7.75
N GLY A 97 27.50 -3.09 6.63
CA GLY A 97 27.40 -2.47 5.29
C GLY A 97 25.97 -2.17 4.79
N VAL A 98 24.96 -2.85 5.33
CA VAL A 98 23.55 -2.61 5.05
C VAL A 98 22.94 -1.80 6.19
N GLN A 99 22.29 -0.66 5.88
CA GLN A 99 21.65 0.19 6.88
C GLN A 99 20.14 -0.06 6.91
N ILE A 100 19.58 -0.32 8.10
CA ILE A 100 18.12 -0.51 8.26
C ILE A 100 17.60 0.56 9.21
N TYR A 101 16.90 1.55 8.65
CA TYR A 101 16.39 2.69 9.37
C TYR A 101 14.95 2.47 9.84
N GLY A 102 14.69 2.72 11.12
CA GLY A 102 13.35 2.83 11.68
C GLY A 102 12.83 4.26 11.57
N VAL A 103 11.68 4.42 10.92
CA VAL A 103 11.07 5.73 10.66
C VAL A 103 9.84 5.92 11.53
N PRO A 104 9.86 6.75 12.58
CA PRO A 104 8.73 6.99 13.47
C PRO A 104 7.85 8.13 12.91
N VAL A 105 6.80 7.80 12.17
CA VAL A 105 5.83 8.80 11.68
C VAL A 105 5.02 9.42 12.81
N GLN A 106 4.79 8.65 13.87
CA GLN A 106 4.08 9.06 15.09
C GLN A 106 4.69 8.43 16.35
N ARG A 107 4.29 8.95 17.51
CA ARG A 107 4.73 8.43 18.82
C ARG A 107 4.18 7.03 19.14
N ARG A 108 3.14 6.59 18.45
CA ARG A 108 2.51 5.27 18.60
C ARG A 108 2.02 4.77 17.25
N GLU A 109 2.14 3.49 17.00
CA GLU A 109 1.78 2.83 15.74
C GLU A 109 0.32 3.08 15.32
N PHE A 110 -0.63 3.03 16.25
CA PHE A 110 -2.04 3.24 15.93
C PHE A 110 -2.38 4.68 15.49
N MET A 111 -1.47 5.64 15.74
CA MET A 111 -1.62 7.04 15.35
C MET A 111 -1.07 7.35 13.95
N GLY A 112 -0.46 6.39 13.28
CA GLY A 112 0.10 6.50 11.94
C GLY A 112 1.45 5.82 11.81
N VAL A 113 1.68 5.23 10.64
CA VAL A 113 2.87 4.43 10.30
C VAL A 113 3.54 4.93 9.02
N LEU A 114 4.80 4.51 8.83
CA LEU A 114 5.46 4.61 7.53
C LEU A 114 4.80 3.63 6.56
N HIS A 115 4.12 4.18 5.56
CA HIS A 115 3.48 3.37 4.52
C HIS A 115 3.95 3.75 3.11
N LEU A 116 5.11 4.43 3.02
CA LEU A 116 5.77 4.68 1.74
C LEU A 116 6.08 3.38 1.02
N LYS A 117 6.01 3.43 -0.29
CA LYS A 117 6.25 2.32 -1.20
C LYS A 117 7.24 2.72 -2.29
N GLY A 118 7.82 1.70 -2.91
CA GLY A 118 8.78 1.85 -3.99
C GLY A 118 10.20 1.50 -3.56
N PHE A 119 10.84 0.66 -4.35
CA PHE A 119 12.22 0.24 -4.20
C PHE A 119 13.02 0.87 -5.31
N ILE A 120 14.06 1.61 -4.95
CA ILE A 120 14.94 2.29 -5.87
C ILE A 120 16.23 1.48 -5.94
N ILE A 121 16.52 0.93 -7.11
CA ILE A 121 17.72 0.13 -7.36
C ILE A 121 18.39 0.74 -8.58
N ASP A 122 19.52 1.39 -8.40
CA ASP A 122 20.20 2.22 -9.39
C ASP A 122 19.22 3.23 -10.05
N ASN A 123 18.92 3.04 -11.34
CA ASN A 123 18.01 3.88 -12.12
C ASN A 123 16.62 3.25 -12.30
N ALA A 124 16.33 2.15 -11.61
CA ALA A 124 15.06 1.47 -11.65
C ALA A 124 14.23 1.76 -10.39
N VAL A 125 12.92 1.87 -10.58
CA VAL A 125 11.93 1.94 -9.52
C VAL A 125 11.02 0.72 -9.63
N LEU A 126 11.10 -0.17 -8.66
CA LEU A 126 10.20 -1.30 -8.51
C LEU A 126 9.09 -0.91 -7.52
N TYR A 127 7.87 -0.68 -8.03
CA TYR A 127 6.76 -0.11 -7.26
C TYR A 127 5.64 -1.12 -7.05
N SER A 128 5.22 -1.27 -5.80
CA SER A 128 4.07 -2.08 -5.39
C SER A 128 3.50 -1.55 -4.07
N GLY A 129 2.25 -1.87 -3.74
CA GLY A 129 1.69 -1.70 -2.40
C GLY A 129 2.19 -2.73 -1.38
N ALA A 130 2.94 -3.73 -1.82
CA ALA A 130 3.49 -4.81 -1.01
C ALA A 130 4.51 -4.33 0.05
N SER A 131 4.65 -5.10 1.11
CA SER A 131 5.80 -5.08 2.03
C SER A 131 6.68 -6.30 1.78
N LEU A 132 7.68 -6.54 2.62
CA LEU A 132 8.67 -7.61 2.42
C LEU A 132 8.41 -8.74 3.43
N ASN A 133 7.67 -9.76 3.00
CA ASN A 133 7.39 -10.98 3.75
C ASN A 133 6.92 -12.14 2.84
N ASP A 134 6.78 -13.34 3.40
CA ASP A 134 6.45 -14.56 2.65
C ASP A 134 5.22 -14.41 1.75
N VAL A 135 4.12 -13.87 2.27
CA VAL A 135 2.87 -13.78 1.51
C VAL A 135 2.89 -12.70 0.43
N TYR A 136 3.56 -11.58 0.63
CA TYR A 136 3.69 -10.54 -0.41
C TYR A 136 4.67 -10.90 -1.52
N LEU A 137 5.68 -11.72 -1.20
CA LEU A 137 6.70 -12.16 -2.14
C LEU A 137 6.43 -13.58 -2.69
N GLN A 138 5.32 -14.19 -2.26
CA GLN A 138 4.96 -15.57 -2.61
C GLN A 138 6.17 -16.51 -2.46
N ARG A 139 6.74 -16.52 -1.26
CA ARG A 139 7.87 -17.41 -0.95
C ARG A 139 7.43 -18.87 -0.90
N HIS A 140 6.17 -19.08 -0.52
CA HIS A 140 5.46 -20.36 -0.46
C HIS A 140 4.17 -20.27 -1.30
N ASP A 141 3.28 -21.25 -1.20
CA ASP A 141 2.07 -21.35 -2.04
C ASP A 141 1.12 -20.17 -1.84
N ARG A 142 0.93 -19.75 -0.58
CA ARG A 142 0.03 -18.65 -0.24
C ARG A 142 0.61 -17.30 -0.60
N TYR A 143 -0.23 -16.44 -1.21
CA TYR A 143 0.17 -15.09 -1.55
C TYR A 143 -0.86 -14.03 -1.17
N ARG A 144 -0.38 -12.77 -1.16
CA ARG A 144 -1.20 -11.58 -1.03
C ARG A 144 -1.09 -10.76 -2.31
N LEU A 145 -2.16 -10.75 -3.08
CA LEU A 145 -2.17 -10.08 -4.37
C LEU A 145 -2.10 -8.56 -4.21
N ASP A 146 -1.17 -7.95 -4.93
CA ASP A 146 -1.05 -6.50 -5.09
C ASP A 146 -0.76 -6.16 -6.56
N ARG A 147 -0.44 -4.92 -6.88
CA ARG A 147 -0.02 -4.48 -8.21
C ARG A 147 1.49 -4.32 -8.24
N TYR A 148 2.14 -4.69 -9.32
CA TYR A 148 3.59 -4.76 -9.41
C TYR A 148 4.09 -4.11 -10.70
N HIS A 149 4.94 -3.07 -10.56
CA HIS A 149 5.39 -2.27 -11.69
C HIS A 149 6.89 -2.05 -11.61
N LEU A 150 7.57 -2.22 -12.74
CA LEU A 150 8.97 -1.85 -12.90
C LEU A 150 9.05 -0.66 -13.86
N ILE A 151 9.66 0.44 -13.40
CA ILE A 151 9.83 1.68 -14.16
C ILE A 151 11.33 2.00 -14.22
N ARG A 152 11.89 2.01 -15.42
CA ARG A 152 13.30 2.36 -15.65
C ARG A 152 13.39 3.85 -15.98
N SER A 153 13.72 4.66 -14.99
CA SER A 153 13.86 6.12 -15.14
C SER A 153 14.79 6.67 -14.07
N ARG A 154 15.94 7.17 -14.49
CA ARG A 154 16.91 7.82 -13.60
C ARG A 154 16.26 9.02 -12.88
N ALA A 155 15.56 9.87 -13.61
CA ALA A 155 14.92 11.05 -13.04
C ALA A 155 13.89 10.70 -11.95
N LEU A 156 13.07 9.66 -12.17
CA LEU A 156 12.13 9.18 -11.16
C LEU A 156 12.88 8.56 -9.97
N ALA A 157 13.87 7.72 -10.21
CA ALA A 157 14.68 7.09 -9.18
C ALA A 157 15.39 8.13 -8.30
N ASP A 158 16.01 9.15 -8.91
CA ASP A 158 16.67 10.27 -8.20
C ASP A 158 15.66 11.11 -7.40
N CYS A 159 14.47 11.34 -7.95
CA CYS A 159 13.41 12.08 -7.28
C CYS A 159 12.94 11.36 -6.00
N LEU A 160 12.66 10.06 -6.09
CA LEU A 160 12.23 9.24 -4.94
C LEU A 160 13.36 9.09 -3.92
N ALA A 161 14.57 8.77 -4.35
CA ALA A 161 15.77 8.69 -3.50
C ALA A 161 15.98 9.97 -2.71
N GLY A 162 15.80 11.11 -3.36
CA GLY A 162 15.97 12.40 -2.73
C GLY A 162 15.10 12.66 -1.49
N VAL A 163 13.90 12.07 -1.40
CA VAL A 163 13.08 12.14 -0.18
C VAL A 163 13.62 11.18 0.88
N LEU A 164 13.98 9.95 0.50
CA LEU A 164 14.53 8.98 1.44
C LEU A 164 15.83 9.50 2.07
N ASP A 165 16.69 10.11 1.28
CA ASP A 165 17.98 10.63 1.77
C ASP A 165 17.83 11.93 2.56
N ARG A 166 17.17 12.96 1.99
CA ARG A 166 17.12 14.28 2.62
C ARG A 166 16.12 14.38 3.76
N THR A 167 14.99 13.68 3.67
CA THR A 167 13.92 13.80 4.67
C THR A 167 13.97 12.69 5.69
N LEU A 168 14.24 11.44 5.28
CA LEU A 168 14.24 10.34 6.24
C LEU A 168 15.63 10.11 6.84
N ARG A 169 16.63 9.80 6.02
CA ARG A 169 17.98 9.44 6.51
C ARG A 169 18.64 10.53 7.35
N GLN A 170 18.41 11.80 7.03
CA GLN A 170 19.02 12.95 7.75
C GLN A 170 18.23 13.41 8.97
N SER A 171 17.04 12.87 9.21
CA SER A 171 16.21 13.27 10.35
C SER A 171 16.76 12.76 11.69
N PRO A 172 16.85 13.60 12.72
CA PRO A 172 17.22 13.16 14.08
C PRO A 172 16.26 12.15 14.70
N ALA A 173 15.02 12.04 14.17
CA ALA A 173 14.04 11.05 14.62
C ALA A 173 14.28 9.65 14.06
N VAL A 174 15.05 9.52 12.97
CA VAL A 174 15.25 8.27 12.24
C VAL A 174 16.56 7.63 12.69
N HIS A 175 16.47 6.40 13.18
CA HIS A 175 17.61 5.70 13.73
C HIS A 175 17.81 4.33 13.10
N PRO A 176 19.07 3.84 12.97
CA PRO A 176 19.32 2.49 12.54
C PRO A 176 18.80 1.48 13.59
N LEU A 177 18.17 0.40 13.11
CA LEU A 177 17.61 -0.67 13.93
C LEU A 177 18.51 -1.91 14.03
N ASN A 178 19.54 -1.95 13.20
CA ASN A 178 20.51 -3.04 13.14
C ASN A 178 21.83 -2.71 13.89
N THR A 179 21.75 -1.80 14.85
CA THR A 179 22.83 -1.46 15.78
C THR A 179 22.57 -2.05 17.16
N PRO A 180 23.61 -2.25 18.01
CA PRO A 180 23.46 -2.79 19.36
C PRO A 180 22.56 -1.96 20.27
N SER A 181 22.54 -0.64 20.08
CA SER A 181 21.75 0.29 20.89
C SER A 181 20.78 1.08 20.00
N THR A 182 19.52 1.04 20.36
CA THR A 182 18.45 1.82 19.71
C THR A 182 17.77 2.67 20.80
N PRO A 183 17.55 3.98 20.60
CA PRO A 183 16.92 4.82 21.61
C PRO A 183 15.48 4.39 21.87
N LYS A 184 14.96 4.68 23.05
CA LYS A 184 13.55 4.47 23.35
C LYS A 184 12.72 5.56 22.68
N THR A 185 11.50 5.24 22.25
CA THR A 185 10.57 6.23 21.65
C THR A 185 10.35 7.47 22.54
N ALA A 186 10.44 7.32 23.87
CA ALA A 186 10.30 8.43 24.82
C ALA A 186 11.46 9.42 24.72
N GLU A 187 12.68 8.95 24.46
CA GLU A 187 13.91 9.74 24.35
C GLU A 187 13.89 10.64 23.10
N ILE A 188 13.39 10.11 21.98
CA ILE A 188 13.29 10.82 20.68
C ILE A 188 11.92 11.50 20.45
N ARG A 189 11.13 11.68 21.50
CA ARG A 189 9.75 12.19 21.38
C ARG A 189 9.65 13.57 20.71
N GLN A 190 10.55 14.48 21.02
CA GLN A 190 10.54 15.82 20.46
C GLN A 190 10.94 15.81 18.99
N ASP A 191 11.91 14.97 18.64
CA ASP A 191 12.37 14.79 17.26
C ASP A 191 11.24 14.20 16.40
N ILE A 192 10.47 13.23 16.91
CA ILE A 192 9.28 12.70 16.21
C ILE A 192 8.24 13.79 15.95
N ILE A 193 7.99 14.69 16.90
CA ILE A 193 7.03 15.79 16.73
C ILE A 193 7.51 16.77 15.65
N ALA A 194 8.79 17.13 15.67
CA ALA A 194 9.39 18.01 14.67
C ALA A 194 9.36 17.35 13.27
N PHE A 195 9.79 16.09 13.20
CA PHE A 195 9.82 15.29 11.98
C PHE A 195 8.43 15.14 11.33
N ARG A 196 7.39 14.89 12.13
CA ARG A 196 6.02 14.83 11.59
C ARG A 196 5.60 16.14 10.92
N ARG A 197 6.00 17.30 11.46
CA ARG A 197 5.71 18.61 10.85
C ARG A 197 6.46 18.78 9.53
N GLU A 198 7.68 18.30 9.46
CA GLU A 198 8.48 18.26 8.25
C GLU A 198 7.85 17.35 7.20
N LEU A 199 7.50 16.11 7.56
CA LEU A 199 6.84 15.15 6.68
C LEU A 199 5.53 15.72 6.09
N ALA A 200 4.73 16.44 6.86
CA ALA A 200 3.49 17.06 6.37
C ALA A 200 3.73 18.13 5.28
N ARG A 201 4.94 18.71 5.25
CA ARG A 201 5.35 19.72 4.26
C ARG A 201 6.20 19.14 3.13
N THR A 202 6.65 17.91 3.27
CA THR A 202 7.51 17.23 2.28
C THR A 202 6.75 17.04 0.98
N ARG A 203 7.46 17.30 -0.13
CA ARG A 203 7.01 17.03 -1.50
C ARG A 203 8.16 16.44 -2.29
N TYR A 204 7.83 15.62 -3.27
CA TYR A 204 8.81 15.21 -4.26
C TYR A 204 9.23 16.43 -5.09
N ARG A 205 10.51 16.53 -5.39
CA ARG A 205 11.08 17.63 -6.21
C ARG A 205 11.44 17.08 -7.56
N PHE A 206 10.75 17.52 -8.58
CA PHE A 206 11.00 17.15 -9.97
C PHE A 206 10.73 18.35 -10.88
N THR A 207 11.33 18.34 -12.06
CA THR A 207 11.00 19.31 -13.13
C THR A 207 9.86 18.73 -13.93
N GLY A 208 8.76 19.48 -14.03
CA GLY A 208 7.61 19.11 -14.87
C GLY A 208 7.85 19.58 -16.30
N ASP A 209 8.03 18.63 -17.22
CA ASP A 209 8.07 18.91 -18.65
C ASP A 209 6.75 18.52 -19.32
N ARG A 210 6.51 19.05 -20.53
CA ARG A 210 5.40 18.60 -21.35
C ARG A 210 5.67 17.17 -21.83
N ILE A 211 4.66 16.31 -21.73
CA ILE A 211 4.73 14.96 -22.26
C ILE A 211 4.70 15.06 -23.79
N ARG A 212 5.74 14.52 -24.43
CA ARG A 212 5.88 14.49 -25.89
C ARG A 212 5.18 13.25 -26.46
N GLN A 213 5.05 13.22 -27.77
CA GLN A 213 4.57 12.03 -28.45
C GLN A 213 5.47 10.81 -28.15
N GLY A 214 4.86 9.68 -27.79
CA GLY A 214 5.60 8.47 -27.41
C GLY A 214 6.10 8.46 -25.95
N GLU A 215 5.87 9.51 -25.18
CA GLU A 215 6.25 9.59 -23.75
C GLU A 215 5.07 9.32 -22.83
N ILE A 216 5.40 8.90 -21.61
CA ILE A 216 4.48 8.72 -20.50
C ILE A 216 4.95 9.64 -19.36
N GLY A 217 4.04 10.42 -18.80
CA GLY A 217 4.30 11.22 -17.62
C GLY A 217 4.18 10.40 -16.34
N VAL A 218 5.16 10.54 -15.44
CA VAL A 218 5.11 9.94 -14.10
C VAL A 218 5.30 11.03 -13.07
N THR A 219 4.26 11.29 -12.27
CA THR A 219 4.30 12.28 -11.20
C THR A 219 4.28 11.57 -9.84
N PRO A 220 5.38 11.60 -9.09
CA PRO A 220 5.39 11.08 -7.74
C PRO A 220 4.63 12.00 -6.78
N LEU A 221 3.81 11.40 -5.92
CA LEU A 221 2.92 12.08 -4.98
C LEU A 221 3.26 11.69 -3.55
N PHE A 222 3.22 12.65 -2.64
CA PHE A 222 3.51 12.43 -1.22
C PHE A 222 2.32 12.90 -0.38
N GLY A 223 2.00 12.18 0.70
CA GLY A 223 0.83 12.52 1.51
C GLY A 223 0.94 12.11 2.97
N LEU A 224 0.65 13.06 3.87
CA LEU A 224 0.47 12.82 5.29
C LEU A 224 -0.63 13.74 5.83
N GLY A 225 -1.60 13.16 6.53
CA GLY A 225 -2.69 13.93 7.14
C GLY A 225 -3.77 14.34 6.15
N ILE A 226 -4.66 15.23 6.59
CA ILE A 226 -5.84 15.66 5.80
C ILE A 226 -5.56 16.95 5.05
N ARG A 227 -4.81 17.88 5.66
CA ARG A 227 -4.54 19.21 5.10
C ARG A 227 -3.32 19.14 4.19
N ASP A 228 -3.39 19.85 3.06
CA ASP A 228 -2.31 19.95 2.09
C ASP A 228 -1.73 18.60 1.63
N ASN A 229 -2.55 17.57 1.64
CA ASN A 229 -2.19 16.23 1.21
C ASN A 229 -2.40 16.10 -0.31
N GLU A 230 -1.30 16.14 -1.04
CA GLU A 230 -1.28 16.08 -2.50
C GLU A 230 -1.85 14.75 -3.03
N LEU A 231 -1.46 13.62 -2.44
CA LEU A 231 -1.97 12.31 -2.85
C LEU A 231 -3.49 12.21 -2.68
N ASN A 232 -4.01 12.63 -1.53
CA ASN A 232 -5.46 12.60 -1.28
C ASN A 232 -6.22 13.51 -2.26
N ARG A 233 -5.69 14.70 -2.56
CA ARG A 233 -6.27 15.62 -3.53
C ARG A 233 -6.28 14.98 -4.92
N THR A 234 -5.17 14.42 -5.35
CA THR A 234 -5.04 13.76 -6.66
C THR A 234 -5.99 12.58 -6.79
N ILE A 235 -6.17 11.75 -5.76
CA ILE A 235 -7.16 10.66 -5.77
C ILE A 235 -8.57 11.20 -6.07
N VAL A 236 -8.98 12.27 -5.38
CA VAL A 236 -10.32 12.86 -5.59
C VAL A 236 -10.46 13.46 -6.98
N GLU A 237 -9.43 14.18 -7.45
CA GLU A 237 -9.44 14.82 -8.77
C GLU A 237 -9.46 13.79 -9.91
N LEU A 238 -8.71 12.72 -9.82
CA LEU A 238 -8.74 11.63 -10.80
C LEU A 238 -10.15 11.01 -10.91
N ILE A 239 -10.80 10.77 -9.76
CA ILE A 239 -12.18 10.26 -9.77
C ILE A 239 -13.11 11.29 -10.43
N ARG A 240 -12.99 12.58 -10.09
CA ARG A 240 -13.85 13.63 -10.66
C ARG A 240 -13.65 13.85 -12.16
N GLN A 241 -12.44 13.63 -12.66
CA GLN A 241 -12.10 13.81 -14.06
C GLN A 241 -12.47 12.61 -14.95
N ALA A 242 -12.82 11.46 -14.36
CA ALA A 242 -13.26 10.30 -15.12
C ALA A 242 -14.51 10.63 -15.95
N LYS A 243 -14.42 10.46 -17.26
CA LYS A 243 -15.51 10.75 -18.21
C LYS A 243 -16.27 9.49 -18.60
N ASN A 244 -15.53 8.47 -18.99
CA ASN A 244 -16.11 7.25 -19.54
C ASN A 244 -16.01 6.07 -18.56
N ARG A 245 -14.81 5.80 -18.03
CA ARG A 245 -14.53 4.62 -17.22
C ARG A 245 -13.62 4.92 -16.04
N LEU A 246 -14.00 4.42 -14.88
CA LEU A 246 -13.21 4.44 -13.65
C LEU A 246 -13.10 3.03 -13.09
N VAL A 247 -11.88 2.55 -12.81
CA VAL A 247 -11.65 1.35 -12.01
C VAL A 247 -11.00 1.76 -10.71
N LEU A 248 -11.60 1.39 -9.58
CA LEU A 248 -11.10 1.61 -8.22
C LEU A 248 -10.70 0.27 -7.60
N PHE A 249 -9.47 0.15 -7.16
CA PHE A 249 -8.99 -0.97 -6.35
C PHE A 249 -8.85 -0.55 -4.89
N THR A 250 -9.39 -1.33 -3.96
CA THR A 250 -9.20 -1.13 -2.51
C THR A 250 -9.35 -2.44 -1.76
N PRO A 251 -8.46 -2.78 -0.81
CA PRO A 251 -8.59 -4.02 -0.04
C PRO A 251 -9.69 -3.94 1.02
N TYR A 252 -10.02 -2.72 1.49
CA TYR A 252 -10.90 -2.50 2.63
C TYR A 252 -11.97 -1.48 2.28
N PHE A 253 -13.21 -1.94 2.08
CA PHE A 253 -14.27 -1.04 1.62
C PHE A 253 -14.76 -0.11 2.76
N ASN A 254 -14.05 0.99 2.90
CA ASN A 254 -14.43 2.09 3.77
C ASN A 254 -13.96 3.43 3.16
N PRO A 255 -14.47 3.83 1.96
CA PRO A 255 -13.94 5.01 1.29
C PRO A 255 -14.22 6.29 2.06
N PRO A 256 -13.23 7.21 2.16
CA PRO A 256 -13.41 8.52 2.78
C PRO A 256 -14.54 9.32 2.14
N GLY A 257 -15.16 10.21 2.91
CA GLY A 257 -16.28 11.02 2.44
C GLY A 257 -16.05 11.75 1.11
N PRO A 258 -14.89 12.40 0.88
CA PRO A 258 -14.58 13.03 -0.41
C PRO A 258 -14.57 12.04 -1.60
N VAL A 259 -13.98 10.85 -1.41
CA VAL A 259 -13.94 9.78 -2.43
C VAL A 259 -15.36 9.32 -2.74
N ARG A 260 -16.17 9.01 -1.71
CA ARG A 260 -17.55 8.57 -1.89
C ARG A 260 -18.39 9.59 -2.64
N ARG A 261 -18.28 10.90 -2.31
CA ARG A 261 -19.00 11.96 -3.04
C ARG A 261 -18.56 12.08 -4.50
N ALA A 262 -17.26 11.90 -4.78
CA ALA A 262 -16.75 11.92 -6.14
C ALA A 262 -17.27 10.74 -6.96
N LEU A 263 -17.31 9.52 -6.40
CA LEU A 263 -17.92 8.33 -7.02
C LEU A 263 -19.41 8.57 -7.33
N ASP A 264 -20.15 9.14 -6.37
CA ASP A 264 -21.58 9.44 -6.55
C ASP A 264 -21.83 10.47 -7.68
N ALA A 265 -20.95 11.45 -7.82
CA ALA A 265 -21.04 12.40 -8.92
C ALA A 265 -20.82 11.70 -10.27
N ARG A 266 -19.76 10.87 -10.39
CA ARG A 266 -19.48 10.15 -11.65
C ARG A 266 -20.60 9.19 -12.06
N LEU A 267 -21.18 8.48 -11.11
CA LEU A 267 -22.34 7.63 -11.38
C LEU A 267 -23.55 8.43 -11.90
N ARG A 268 -23.82 9.61 -11.33
CA ARG A 268 -24.90 10.48 -11.82
C ARG A 268 -24.62 11.05 -13.21
N ASP A 269 -23.36 11.29 -13.54
CA ASP A 269 -22.93 11.82 -14.84
C ASP A 269 -22.76 10.74 -15.92
N GLY A 270 -23.14 9.47 -15.64
CA GLY A 270 -23.15 8.39 -16.62
C GLY A 270 -21.82 7.63 -16.76
N CYS A 271 -20.77 7.95 -15.97
CA CYS A 271 -19.50 7.26 -16.02
C CYS A 271 -19.65 5.79 -15.56
N GLN A 272 -19.01 4.88 -16.29
CA GLN A 272 -18.91 3.46 -15.92
C GLN A 272 -17.91 3.31 -14.75
N VAL A 273 -18.37 2.81 -13.61
CA VAL A 273 -17.57 2.66 -12.41
C VAL A 273 -17.43 1.20 -12.05
N MET A 274 -16.19 0.68 -12.03
CA MET A 274 -15.86 -0.63 -11.51
C MET A 274 -15.15 -0.48 -10.17
N ILE A 275 -15.56 -1.26 -9.17
CA ILE A 275 -14.88 -1.35 -7.87
C ILE A 275 -14.46 -2.79 -7.66
N VAL A 276 -13.14 -3.02 -7.53
CA VAL A 276 -12.56 -4.34 -7.29
C VAL A 276 -12.02 -4.38 -5.86
N LEU A 277 -12.47 -5.33 -5.08
CA LEU A 277 -12.08 -5.49 -3.68
C LEU A 277 -12.01 -6.98 -3.29
N GLY A 278 -11.34 -7.28 -2.19
CA GLY A 278 -11.33 -8.63 -1.63
C GLY A 278 -12.70 -9.04 -1.10
N ASP A 279 -13.14 -10.25 -1.40
CA ASP A 279 -14.27 -10.85 -0.68
C ASP A 279 -13.89 -11.03 0.81
N LYS A 280 -14.86 -11.16 1.68
CA LYS A 280 -14.63 -11.26 3.14
C LYS A 280 -13.55 -12.28 3.53
N PRO A 281 -13.52 -13.52 2.98
CA PRO A 281 -12.46 -14.48 3.27
C PRO A 281 -11.08 -14.10 2.70
N ALA A 282 -11.03 -13.29 1.64
CA ALA A 282 -9.78 -12.79 1.06
C ALA A 282 -9.20 -11.57 1.78
N ASN A 283 -9.79 -11.15 2.90
CA ASN A 283 -9.27 -10.08 3.75
C ASN A 283 -8.21 -10.63 4.70
N ASP A 284 -7.10 -9.92 4.87
CA ASP A 284 -5.97 -10.35 5.71
C ASP A 284 -6.26 -10.34 7.23
N PHE A 285 -7.38 -9.77 7.64
CA PHE A 285 -7.89 -9.83 9.01
C PHE A 285 -8.96 -10.91 9.21
N TYR A 286 -9.32 -11.66 8.15
CA TYR A 286 -10.32 -12.70 8.27
C TYR A 286 -9.81 -13.85 9.14
N ILE A 287 -10.66 -14.27 10.06
CA ILE A 287 -10.42 -15.42 10.94
C ILE A 287 -11.49 -16.46 10.58
N PRO A 288 -11.08 -17.65 10.13
CA PRO A 288 -12.00 -18.74 9.84
C PRO A 288 -12.90 -19.09 11.03
N PRO A 289 -14.13 -19.62 10.82
CA PRO A 289 -15.07 -19.93 11.89
C PRO A 289 -14.59 -20.99 12.88
N ASP A 290 -13.67 -21.85 12.50
CA ASP A 290 -13.03 -22.89 13.30
C ASP A 290 -11.90 -22.39 14.20
N GLU A 291 -11.46 -21.14 14.00
CA GLU A 291 -10.44 -20.50 14.82
C GLU A 291 -11.06 -19.58 15.92
N PRO A 292 -10.39 -19.42 17.09
CA PRO A 292 -10.83 -18.50 18.13
C PRO A 292 -10.95 -17.07 17.63
N PHE A 293 -12.14 -16.49 17.76
CA PHE A 293 -12.42 -15.13 17.32
C PHE A 293 -11.60 -14.08 18.12
N LYS A 294 -10.89 -13.22 17.42
CA LYS A 294 -10.18 -12.06 17.97
C LYS A 294 -10.86 -10.76 17.50
N ALA A 295 -10.75 -9.69 18.27
CA ALA A 295 -11.42 -8.41 17.96
C ALA A 295 -11.08 -7.87 16.56
N ILE A 296 -9.84 -8.07 16.08
CA ILE A 296 -9.42 -7.68 14.74
C ILE A 296 -10.18 -8.41 13.62
N GLY A 297 -10.61 -9.64 13.87
CA GLY A 297 -11.44 -10.44 12.96
C GLY A 297 -12.83 -9.88 12.71
N ALA A 298 -13.25 -8.83 13.43
CA ALA A 298 -14.49 -8.12 13.14
C ALA A 298 -14.37 -7.14 11.95
N LEU A 299 -13.16 -6.77 11.54
CA LEU A 299 -12.92 -5.79 10.46
C LEU A 299 -13.50 -6.23 9.11
N PRO A 300 -13.30 -7.46 8.63
CA PRO A 300 -13.88 -7.93 7.38
C PRO A 300 -15.42 -7.80 7.34
N TYR A 301 -16.07 -8.08 8.45
CA TYR A 301 -17.53 -7.95 8.60
C TYR A 301 -17.98 -6.49 8.60
N LEU A 302 -17.21 -5.59 9.20
CA LEU A 302 -17.48 -4.15 9.15
C LEU A 302 -17.36 -3.61 7.72
N TYR A 303 -16.34 -4.03 6.98
CA TYR A 303 -16.15 -3.62 5.58
C TYR A 303 -17.25 -4.17 4.67
N GLU A 304 -17.68 -5.41 4.87
CA GLU A 304 -18.82 -5.99 4.17
C GLU A 304 -20.13 -5.25 4.47
N ALA A 305 -20.40 -4.92 5.72
CA ALA A 305 -21.56 -4.12 6.10
C ALA A 305 -21.55 -2.71 5.49
N ASN A 306 -20.37 -2.09 5.37
CA ASN A 306 -20.19 -0.81 4.67
C ASN A 306 -20.47 -0.95 3.18
N LEU A 307 -19.95 -2.01 2.53
CA LEU A 307 -20.19 -2.31 1.14
C LEU A 307 -21.66 -2.57 0.86
N ARG A 308 -22.32 -3.38 1.70
CA ARG A 308 -23.76 -3.67 1.58
C ARG A 308 -24.61 -2.39 1.64
N ARG A 309 -24.33 -1.49 2.56
CA ARG A 309 -24.99 -0.17 2.63
C ARG A 309 -24.72 0.70 1.41
N PHE A 310 -23.48 0.69 0.90
CA PHE A 310 -23.09 1.43 -0.29
C PHE A 310 -23.85 0.92 -1.53
N CYS A 311 -23.88 -0.39 -1.75
CA CYS A 311 -24.57 -1.03 -2.88
C CYS A 311 -26.08 -0.83 -2.79
N LYS A 312 -26.70 -1.00 -1.60
CA LYS A 312 -28.15 -0.76 -1.39
C LYS A 312 -28.58 0.62 -1.86
N ALA A 313 -27.83 1.66 -1.49
CA ALA A 313 -28.14 3.04 -1.88
C ALA A 313 -27.89 3.31 -3.39
N ARG A 314 -27.24 2.40 -4.09
CA ARG A 314 -26.83 2.54 -5.50
C ARG A 314 -27.31 1.38 -6.38
N GLN A 315 -28.28 0.61 -5.90
CA GLN A 315 -28.78 -0.59 -6.60
C GLN A 315 -29.19 -0.27 -8.04
N LYS A 316 -29.87 0.85 -8.27
CA LYS A 316 -30.24 1.30 -9.62
C LYS A 316 -29.08 1.39 -10.62
N PHE A 317 -27.86 1.76 -10.15
CA PHE A 317 -26.68 1.82 -11.01
C PHE A 317 -26.07 0.43 -11.24
N ILE A 318 -26.23 -0.49 -10.27
CA ILE A 318 -25.85 -1.89 -10.42
C ILE A 318 -26.78 -2.56 -11.45
N ASP A 319 -28.09 -2.36 -11.33
CA ASP A 319 -29.11 -2.92 -12.23
C ASP A 319 -28.92 -2.41 -13.67
N ALA A 320 -28.54 -1.14 -13.83
CA ALA A 320 -28.21 -0.55 -15.13
C ALA A 320 -26.83 -0.97 -15.68
N GLY A 321 -26.06 -1.78 -14.94
CA GLY A 321 -24.70 -2.18 -15.32
C GLY A 321 -23.66 -1.05 -15.28
N GLN A 322 -24.01 0.12 -14.76
CA GLN A 322 -23.14 1.28 -14.67
C GLN A 322 -22.18 1.22 -13.49
N LEU A 323 -22.60 0.59 -12.37
CA LEU A 323 -21.74 0.27 -11.22
C LEU A 323 -21.48 -1.24 -11.23
N ASP A 324 -20.23 -1.62 -11.48
CA ASP A 324 -19.77 -3.00 -11.44
C ASP A 324 -18.91 -3.23 -10.19
N VAL A 325 -19.41 -4.01 -9.24
CA VAL A 325 -18.69 -4.36 -8.01
C VAL A 325 -18.19 -5.80 -8.15
N ARG A 326 -16.88 -5.96 -8.03
CA ARG A 326 -16.17 -7.23 -8.17
C ARG A 326 -15.53 -7.66 -6.87
N LEU A 327 -15.88 -8.85 -6.39
CA LEU A 327 -15.33 -9.44 -5.16
C LEU A 327 -14.33 -10.54 -5.54
N TRP A 328 -13.07 -10.27 -5.24
CA TRP A 328 -11.96 -11.18 -5.55
C TRP A 328 -11.82 -12.25 -4.46
N ARG A 329 -11.66 -13.49 -4.89
CA ARG A 329 -11.35 -14.63 -4.04
C ARG A 329 -10.61 -15.69 -4.85
N HIS A 330 -9.47 -16.14 -4.33
CA HIS A 330 -8.69 -17.23 -4.90
C HIS A 330 -8.15 -18.08 -3.73
N ASP A 331 -8.77 -19.21 -3.51
CA ASP A 331 -8.48 -20.14 -2.42
C ASP A 331 -8.35 -19.42 -1.05
N ASP A 332 -7.23 -19.61 -0.34
CA ASP A 332 -6.86 -18.98 0.93
C ASP A 332 -5.97 -17.73 0.77
N ASN A 333 -5.77 -17.28 -0.47
CA ASN A 333 -5.01 -16.10 -0.80
C ASN A 333 -5.75 -14.82 -0.40
N THR A 334 -5.00 -13.72 -0.20
CA THR A 334 -5.58 -12.46 0.22
C THR A 334 -5.42 -11.36 -0.84
N PHE A 335 -6.37 -10.43 -0.86
CA PHE A 335 -6.41 -9.31 -1.79
C PHE A 335 -5.96 -8.02 -1.10
N HIS A 336 -5.01 -7.32 -1.71
CA HIS A 336 -4.49 -6.07 -1.14
C HIS A 336 -4.21 -4.99 -2.17
N LEU A 337 -4.84 -5.05 -3.33
CA LEU A 337 -4.68 -4.06 -4.40
C LEU A 337 -5.24 -2.69 -4.02
N LYS A 338 -4.57 -1.64 -4.46
CA LYS A 338 -4.99 -0.24 -4.35
C LYS A 338 -4.65 0.51 -5.62
N GLY A 339 -5.41 1.55 -5.89
CA GLY A 339 -5.16 2.48 -6.98
C GLY A 339 -6.36 2.72 -7.86
N LEU A 340 -6.11 3.40 -8.97
CA LEU A 340 -7.14 3.80 -9.93
C LEU A 340 -6.65 3.53 -11.36
N LEU A 341 -7.60 3.24 -12.25
CA LEU A 341 -7.44 3.38 -13.70
C LEU A 341 -8.56 4.30 -14.18
N VAL A 342 -8.24 5.29 -15.01
CA VAL A 342 -9.18 6.32 -15.45
C VAL A 342 -9.03 6.59 -16.95
N ASP A 343 -10.10 6.33 -17.71
CA ASP A 343 -10.27 6.66 -19.13
C ASP A 343 -9.10 6.22 -20.03
N ASP A 344 -8.45 5.08 -19.72
CA ASP A 344 -7.28 4.54 -20.41
C ASP A 344 -6.10 5.53 -20.54
N ARG A 345 -6.14 6.66 -19.83
CA ARG A 345 -5.15 7.75 -19.86
C ARG A 345 -4.42 7.97 -18.56
N TYR A 346 -5.03 7.59 -17.43
CA TYR A 346 -4.44 7.78 -16.13
C TYR A 346 -4.45 6.50 -15.33
N ALA A 347 -3.35 6.21 -14.66
CA ALA A 347 -3.27 5.20 -13.64
C ALA A 347 -2.66 5.79 -12.36
N LEU A 348 -3.21 5.45 -11.20
CA LEU A 348 -2.61 5.75 -9.92
C LEU A 348 -2.10 4.45 -9.30
N LEU A 349 -0.79 4.37 -9.11
CA LEU A 349 -0.12 3.34 -8.35
C LEU A 349 0.11 3.87 -6.93
N THR A 350 -0.37 3.18 -5.90
CA THR A 350 -0.24 3.68 -4.53
C THR A 350 -0.28 2.57 -3.50
N GLY A 351 0.34 2.79 -2.34
CA GLY A 351 0.14 1.98 -1.14
C GLY A 351 -1.12 2.37 -0.35
N ASN A 352 -1.71 3.53 -0.65
CA ASN A 352 -2.86 4.07 0.09
C ASN A 352 -4.10 3.19 -0.08
N ASN A 353 -4.58 2.61 1.02
CA ASN A 353 -5.75 1.72 1.03
C ASN A 353 -7.08 2.42 0.71
N ILE A 354 -7.07 3.73 0.45
CA ILE A 354 -8.27 4.56 0.18
C ILE A 354 -9.33 4.41 1.30
N ASN A 355 -8.83 4.32 2.52
CA ASN A 355 -9.63 4.27 3.74
C ASN A 355 -9.29 5.44 4.69
N PRO A 356 -10.07 5.68 5.74
CA PRO A 356 -9.86 6.84 6.62
C PRO A 356 -8.52 6.83 7.35
N ARG A 357 -7.94 5.67 7.65
CA ARG A 357 -6.64 5.54 8.29
C ARG A 357 -5.52 6.06 7.36
N ALA A 358 -5.42 5.52 6.16
CA ALA A 358 -4.46 5.96 5.14
C ALA A 358 -4.67 7.44 4.79
N TRP A 359 -5.93 7.90 4.78
CA TRP A 359 -6.30 9.26 4.48
C TRP A 359 -5.83 10.30 5.52
N ARG A 360 -5.72 9.90 6.80
CA ARG A 360 -5.55 10.83 7.92
C ARG A 360 -4.25 10.64 8.69
N LEU A 361 -3.77 9.43 8.79
CA LEU A 361 -2.78 9.05 9.79
C LEU A 361 -1.47 8.61 9.20
N ASP A 362 -1.51 7.75 8.18
CA ASP A 362 -0.33 7.09 7.65
C ASP A 362 0.43 8.00 6.68
N LEU A 363 1.75 7.78 6.59
CA LEU A 363 2.60 8.44 5.63
C LEU A 363 2.58 7.63 4.32
N GLU A 364 1.97 8.20 3.30
CA GLU A 364 1.67 7.52 2.04
C GLU A 364 2.37 8.17 0.86
N ASN A 365 2.55 7.41 -0.21
CA ASN A 365 2.93 7.94 -1.51
C ASN A 365 2.18 7.25 -2.65
N GLY A 366 2.35 7.78 -3.85
CA GLY A 366 1.83 7.21 -5.08
C GLY A 366 2.58 7.72 -6.29
N LEU A 367 2.38 7.04 -7.41
CA LEU A 367 2.83 7.46 -8.73
C LEU A 367 1.59 7.67 -9.59
N LEU A 368 1.37 8.92 -10.01
CA LEU A 368 0.38 9.22 -11.03
C LEU A 368 1.03 9.00 -12.41
N ILE A 369 0.49 8.06 -13.15
CA ILE A 369 0.86 7.79 -14.53
C ILE A 369 -0.12 8.58 -15.42
N HIS A 370 0.41 9.43 -16.29
CA HIS A 370 -0.36 10.11 -17.34
C HIS A 370 0.13 9.62 -18.70
N ASP A 371 -0.73 8.92 -19.39
CA ASP A 371 -0.49 8.32 -20.71
C ASP A 371 -1.45 8.91 -21.75
N PRO A 372 -1.16 10.12 -22.25
CA PRO A 372 -2.05 10.77 -23.23
C PRO A 372 -2.07 10.06 -24.60
N ASN A 373 -1.06 9.22 -24.85
CA ASN A 373 -0.90 8.48 -26.12
C ASN A 373 -1.38 7.03 -26.03
N THR A 374 -1.98 6.61 -24.91
CA THR A 374 -2.54 5.26 -24.67
C THR A 374 -1.55 4.11 -24.90
N LEU A 375 -0.26 4.34 -24.61
CA LEU A 375 0.81 3.39 -24.83
C LEU A 375 0.80 2.20 -23.86
N LEU A 376 0.14 2.36 -22.69
CA LEU A 376 0.04 1.35 -21.64
C LEU A 376 -1.32 0.63 -21.61
N VAL A 377 -2.23 0.95 -22.51
CA VAL A 377 -3.62 0.42 -22.49
C VAL A 377 -3.62 -1.10 -22.49
N GLU A 378 -2.86 -1.74 -23.35
CA GLU A 378 -2.82 -3.20 -23.43
C GLU A 378 -2.21 -3.84 -22.17
N GLN A 379 -1.17 -3.22 -21.58
CA GLN A 379 -0.59 -3.70 -20.32
C GLN A 379 -1.59 -3.58 -19.15
N HIS A 380 -2.29 -2.44 -19.04
CA HIS A 380 -3.31 -2.22 -18.00
C HIS A 380 -4.54 -3.11 -18.20
N ARG A 381 -4.93 -3.37 -19.46
CA ARG A 381 -6.03 -4.29 -19.78
C ARG A 381 -5.66 -5.71 -19.35
N ALA A 382 -4.51 -6.20 -19.75
CA ALA A 382 -4.04 -7.53 -19.38
C ALA A 382 -3.86 -7.69 -17.85
N GLU A 383 -3.39 -6.62 -17.16
CA GLU A 383 -3.35 -6.60 -15.68
C GLU A 383 -4.77 -6.74 -15.09
N LEU A 384 -5.72 -5.94 -15.59
CA LEU A 384 -7.09 -5.94 -15.09
C LEU A 384 -7.77 -7.30 -15.36
N GLU A 385 -7.61 -7.87 -16.54
CA GLU A 385 -8.18 -9.18 -16.90
C GLU A 385 -7.72 -10.26 -15.93
N ARG A 386 -6.41 -10.37 -15.67
CA ARG A 386 -5.86 -11.31 -14.67
C ARG A 386 -6.43 -11.10 -13.27
N ILE A 387 -6.60 -9.85 -12.85
CA ILE A 387 -7.21 -9.55 -11.55
C ILE A 387 -8.67 -10.04 -11.53
N LEU A 388 -9.39 -9.87 -12.62
CA LEU A 388 -10.81 -10.22 -12.73
C LEU A 388 -11.07 -11.73 -12.86
N GLU A 389 -10.10 -12.55 -13.26
CA GLU A 389 -10.24 -14.02 -13.36
C GLU A 389 -10.78 -14.67 -12.08
N HIS A 390 -10.36 -14.14 -10.93
CA HIS A 390 -10.77 -14.66 -9.62
C HIS A 390 -11.85 -13.79 -8.94
N THR A 391 -12.64 -13.03 -9.72
CA THR A 391 -13.70 -12.19 -9.15
C THR A 391 -15.08 -12.72 -9.47
N ARG A 392 -15.99 -12.55 -8.52
CA ARG A 392 -17.44 -12.64 -8.78
C ARG A 392 -18.05 -11.25 -8.87
N ARG A 393 -18.99 -11.06 -9.79
CA ARG A 393 -19.77 -9.83 -9.90
C ARG A 393 -20.87 -9.82 -8.85
N LEU A 394 -21.05 -8.67 -8.20
CA LEU A 394 -22.14 -8.46 -7.27
C LEU A 394 -23.38 -7.92 -8.01
N SER A 395 -24.41 -8.76 -8.13
CA SER A 395 -25.67 -8.38 -8.82
C SER A 395 -26.59 -7.54 -7.93
N SER A 396 -26.53 -7.73 -6.61
CA SER A 396 -27.37 -7.03 -5.64
C SER A 396 -26.67 -6.94 -4.30
N HIS A 397 -27.01 -5.90 -3.51
CA HIS A 397 -26.58 -5.80 -2.13
C HIS A 397 -27.05 -6.99 -1.26
N GLU A 398 -28.07 -7.73 -1.69
CA GLU A 398 -28.60 -8.91 -1.00
C GLU A 398 -27.67 -10.14 -1.12
N ALA A 399 -26.77 -10.15 -2.09
CA ALA A 399 -25.74 -11.17 -2.24
C ALA A 399 -24.59 -11.03 -1.22
N LEU A 400 -24.63 -10.00 -0.35
CA LEU A 400 -23.75 -9.81 0.79
C LEU A 400 -24.48 -10.20 2.08
N ASP A 401 -23.76 -10.78 3.02
CA ASP A 401 -24.35 -11.22 4.29
C ASP A 401 -24.94 -10.05 5.08
N PRO A 402 -26.16 -10.20 5.63
CA PRO A 402 -26.71 -9.21 6.55
C PRO A 402 -26.02 -9.32 7.92
N VAL A 403 -26.00 -8.20 8.67
CA VAL A 403 -25.30 -8.14 9.98
C VAL A 403 -25.82 -9.19 10.96
N GLU A 404 -27.05 -9.61 10.83
CA GLU A 404 -27.74 -10.59 11.67
C GLU A 404 -27.16 -12.00 11.55
N THR A 405 -26.51 -12.32 10.42
CA THR A 405 -25.88 -13.64 10.17
C THR A 405 -24.40 -13.67 10.56
N TYR A 406 -23.81 -12.55 10.96
CA TYR A 406 -22.40 -12.51 11.37
C TYR A 406 -22.16 -13.26 12.68
N PRO A 407 -20.93 -13.71 12.96
CA PRO A 407 -20.59 -14.26 14.27
C PRO A 407 -20.98 -13.30 15.42
N ALA A 408 -21.51 -13.83 16.51
CA ALA A 408 -22.01 -13.05 17.62
C ALA A 408 -21.04 -11.98 18.17
N PRO A 409 -19.70 -12.24 18.25
CA PRO A 409 -18.76 -11.19 18.65
C PRO A 409 -18.68 -10.03 17.65
N ALA A 410 -18.73 -10.31 16.34
CA ALA A 410 -18.72 -9.28 15.29
C ALA A 410 -20.01 -8.45 15.35
N GLN A 411 -21.17 -9.10 15.48
CA GLN A 411 -22.45 -8.40 15.64
C GLN A 411 -22.44 -7.45 16.85
N ARG A 412 -21.97 -7.94 18.02
CA ARG A 412 -21.90 -7.14 19.26
C ARG A 412 -21.02 -5.91 19.07
N LEU A 413 -19.84 -6.07 18.43
CA LEU A 413 -18.94 -4.97 18.15
C LEU A 413 -19.59 -3.94 17.21
N ILE A 414 -20.15 -4.36 16.08
CA ILE A 414 -20.81 -3.48 15.11
C ILE A 414 -21.99 -2.73 15.75
N LYS A 415 -22.86 -3.42 16.51
CA LYS A 415 -23.99 -2.82 17.22
C LYS A 415 -23.52 -1.83 18.31
N ARG A 416 -22.44 -2.14 19.04
CA ARG A 416 -21.85 -1.23 20.03
C ARG A 416 -21.32 0.04 19.38
N LEU A 417 -20.58 -0.09 18.28
CA LEU A 417 -20.05 1.03 17.51
C LEU A 417 -21.19 1.94 17.00
N ALA A 418 -22.27 1.35 16.49
CA ALA A 418 -23.43 2.09 16.00
C ALA A 418 -24.15 2.87 17.12
N ARG A 419 -24.35 2.27 18.33
CA ARG A 419 -25.05 2.91 19.47
C ARG A 419 -24.33 4.14 20.02
N VAL A 420 -22.99 4.11 20.08
CA VAL A 420 -22.18 5.19 20.67
C VAL A 420 -21.89 6.29 19.64
N ARG A 421 -22.48 6.25 18.43
CA ARG A 421 -22.05 7.03 17.27
C ARG A 421 -20.53 6.96 17.03
N ALA A 422 -19.89 6.01 17.69
CA ALA A 422 -18.47 5.70 17.51
C ALA A 422 -18.20 5.01 16.18
N ASP A 423 -19.24 4.53 15.49
CA ASP A 423 -19.16 4.13 14.08
C ASP A 423 -18.55 5.24 13.23
N ARG A 424 -18.89 6.52 13.49
CA ARG A 424 -18.26 7.66 12.81
C ARG A 424 -16.80 7.84 13.20
N LEU A 425 -16.41 7.65 14.46
CA LEU A 425 -15.05 7.77 14.95
C LEU A 425 -14.20 6.56 14.51
N VAL A 426 -14.72 5.35 14.64
CA VAL A 426 -14.05 4.11 14.22
C VAL A 426 -13.94 4.05 12.71
N ASN A 427 -14.99 4.40 11.96
CA ASN A 427 -14.95 4.57 10.50
C ASN A 427 -14.11 5.77 10.05
N GLN A 428 -13.58 6.58 10.98
CA GLN A 428 -12.62 7.65 10.70
C GLN A 428 -11.16 7.25 10.97
N VAL A 429 -10.95 6.10 11.60
CA VAL A 429 -9.63 5.60 12.01
C VAL A 429 -9.31 4.23 11.36
N LEU A 430 -10.30 3.46 10.97
CA LEU A 430 -10.22 2.20 10.24
C LEU A 430 -10.55 2.41 8.77
#